data_4d0ba353e7ccb0488cb22703ef47db21
#
_entry.id   4d0ba353e7ccb0488cb22703ef47db21
#
_cell.length_a   1.000
_cell.length_b   1.000
_cell.length_c   1.000
_cell.angle_alpha   90.00
_cell.angle_beta   90.00
_cell.angle_gamma   90.00
#
_symmetry.space_group_name_H-M   'P 1'
#
loop_
_entity.id
_entity.type
_entity.pdbx_description
1 polymer ?
#
loop_
_entity_poly.entity_id
_entity_poly.type
_entity_poly.pdbx_seq_one_letter_code
_entity_poly.pdbx_strand_id
1 'polypeptide(L)'
;MKFIYVPVFILTTVLVLGDNHLQKIMTTQVTNPRKGVAIIMTGAAARIPQEAALLEELYNRGLLKDVVFISGVSSGALNAVVLNGILSRKLSWNGYKKILFNLKNSDVFIQQGKKIPVNTTPARELYTKVAVDLLGYRSIGDLPYTTSVSFTRLFDLDLKKNVYRMCSRKINEESDTTLSLVDIMMASSAFPFVFPAIRMTNPKTIPDAKYVDGGVGEDHVPYKALLQFEQFRKKGVAKVYIISRKSDSIPQVSEELRLLGINDRGLFDKAGISLDAILKKGIIKRLEAYMEEAPELTDRTYIWIPDFEENFPLFGFDKMKDQYEITSKWAKSHNPVPLKEFMARSIQNDRKSILR
;
A
#
# COMPACT_ATOMS: atom_id res chain seq x y z
N MET A 1 -16.33 72.25 17.38
CA MET A 1 -15.72 71.09 16.72
C MET A 1 -14.56 70.63 17.60
N LYS A 2 -14.78 69.63 18.41
CA LYS A 2 -13.71 68.95 19.23
C LYS A 2 -13.36 67.63 18.59
N PHE A 3 -12.16 67.53 18.04
CA PHE A 3 -11.60 66.29 17.56
C PHE A 3 -11.13 65.46 18.78
N ILE A 4 -11.69 64.29 18.93
CA ILE A 4 -11.24 63.33 19.94
C ILE A 4 -10.15 62.43 19.29
N TYR A 5 -8.92 62.59 19.78
CA TYR A 5 -7.80 61.70 19.47
C TYR A 5 -8.00 60.39 20.24
N VAL A 6 -8.20 59.30 19.54
CA VAL A 6 -8.14 57.94 20.12
C VAL A 6 -6.71 57.44 19.89
N PRO A 7 -5.97 57.06 20.94
CA PRO A 7 -4.56 56.76 20.78
C PRO A 7 -4.36 55.38 20.09
N VAL A 8 -3.48 55.38 19.11
CA VAL A 8 -3.01 54.24 18.31
C VAL A 8 -2.31 53.13 19.15
N PHE A 9 -2.14 53.32 20.46
CA PHE A 9 -1.41 52.44 21.35
C PHE A 9 -2.10 51.09 21.66
N ILE A 10 -3.40 50.91 21.39
CA ILE A 10 -4.12 49.67 21.69
C ILE A 10 -3.91 48.60 20.62
N LEU A 11 -3.62 48.99 19.36
CA LEU A 11 -3.48 48.05 18.24
C LEU A 11 -2.14 47.29 18.26
N THR A 12 -1.07 47.92 18.77
CA THR A 12 0.25 47.31 18.84
C THR A 12 0.37 46.23 19.94
N THR A 13 -0.34 46.44 21.06
CA THR A 13 -0.31 45.48 22.18
C THR A 13 -1.09 44.21 21.87
N VAL A 14 -2.16 44.28 21.09
CA VAL A 14 -2.97 43.12 20.66
C VAL A 14 -2.22 42.28 19.62
N LEU A 15 -1.46 42.89 18.72
CA LEU A 15 -0.63 42.19 17.73
C LEU A 15 0.54 41.42 18.38
N VAL A 16 1.20 42.01 19.38
CA VAL A 16 2.31 41.35 20.10
C VAL A 16 1.82 40.20 20.97
N LEU A 17 0.62 40.31 21.57
CA LEU A 17 0.01 39.22 22.33
C LEU A 17 -0.52 38.10 21.42
N GLY A 18 -0.99 38.44 20.21
CA GLY A 18 -1.41 37.47 19.20
C GLY A 18 -0.23 36.60 18.67
N ASP A 19 0.89 37.23 18.35
CA ASP A 19 2.08 36.55 17.86
C ASP A 19 2.69 35.61 18.91
N ASN A 20 2.74 36.03 20.17
CA ASN A 20 3.23 35.17 21.25
C ASN A 20 2.30 34.00 21.55
N HIS A 21 1.00 34.15 21.33
CA HIS A 21 0.04 33.07 21.51
C HIS A 21 0.09 32.08 20.33
N LEU A 22 0.25 32.56 19.09
CA LEU A 22 0.43 31.74 17.91
C LEU A 22 1.80 31.04 17.91
N GLN A 23 2.87 31.71 18.30
CA GLN A 23 4.17 31.06 18.49
C GLN A 23 4.14 30.02 19.63
N LYS A 24 3.38 30.27 20.73
CA LYS A 24 3.24 29.30 21.81
C LYS A 24 2.38 28.10 21.41
N ILE A 25 1.41 28.26 20.49
CA ILE A 25 0.64 27.17 19.90
C ILE A 25 1.49 26.37 18.91
N MET A 26 2.38 27.03 18.15
CA MET A 26 3.31 26.36 17.23
C MET A 26 4.48 25.67 17.95
N THR A 27 4.85 26.09 19.16
CA THR A 27 5.97 25.51 19.93
C THR A 27 5.54 24.45 20.96
N THR A 28 4.27 24.26 21.21
CA THR A 28 3.78 23.05 21.90
C THR A 28 3.65 21.89 20.92
N GLN A 29 4.71 21.55 20.23
CA GLN A 29 4.89 20.20 19.74
C GLN A 29 4.88 19.30 20.98
N VAL A 30 3.76 18.64 21.20
CA VAL A 30 3.63 17.61 22.22
C VAL A 30 4.76 16.62 21.99
N THR A 31 5.79 16.67 22.82
CA THR A 31 6.92 15.74 22.83
C THR A 31 6.48 14.37 23.35
N ASN A 32 5.38 13.84 22.79
CA ASN A 32 5.05 12.45 23.00
C ASN A 32 6.08 11.61 22.25
N PRO A 33 6.86 10.77 22.91
CA PRO A 33 7.91 10.00 22.25
C PRO A 33 7.27 9.18 21.13
N ARG A 34 7.83 9.32 19.92
CA ARG A 34 7.42 8.53 18.76
C ARG A 34 7.66 7.06 19.06
N LYS A 35 6.67 6.20 18.84
CA LYS A 35 6.76 4.77 19.17
C LYS A 35 6.18 3.89 18.09
N GLY A 36 6.86 2.78 17.86
CA GLY A 36 6.41 1.70 17.00
C GLY A 36 6.85 1.85 15.55
N VAL A 37 6.61 0.80 14.81
CA VAL A 37 6.99 0.63 13.41
C VAL A 37 5.73 0.57 12.56
N ALA A 38 5.73 1.30 11.44
CA ALA A 38 4.72 1.16 10.39
C ALA A 38 5.31 0.40 9.20
N ILE A 39 4.51 -0.49 8.61
CA ILE A 39 4.86 -1.25 7.41
C ILE A 39 3.88 -0.86 6.30
N ILE A 40 4.42 -0.51 5.13
CA ILE A 40 3.65 -0.18 3.92
C ILE A 40 4.08 -1.13 2.81
N MET A 41 3.14 -1.82 2.18
CA MET A 41 3.36 -2.79 1.11
C MET A 41 2.63 -2.38 -0.14
N THR A 42 3.36 -2.34 -1.26
CA THR A 42 2.84 -1.78 -2.52
C THR A 42 2.05 -2.79 -3.36
N GLY A 43 2.39 -4.06 -3.27
CA GLY A 43 1.82 -5.11 -4.11
C GLY A 43 2.24 -5.05 -5.59
N ALA A 44 2.11 -6.12 -6.29
CA ALA A 44 2.04 -6.26 -7.75
C ALA A 44 1.73 -7.72 -8.16
N ALA A 45 0.49 -8.11 -8.06
CA ALA A 45 -0.02 -9.41 -8.51
C ALA A 45 0.86 -10.60 -8.05
N ALA A 46 1.37 -11.44 -8.97
CA ALA A 46 2.15 -12.63 -8.64
C ALA A 46 3.55 -12.35 -8.05
N ARG A 47 3.90 -11.09 -7.76
CA ARG A 47 5.16 -10.75 -7.08
C ARG A 47 5.04 -10.66 -5.55
N ILE A 48 3.93 -11.14 -5.01
CA ILE A 48 3.69 -11.27 -3.55
C ILE A 48 4.85 -11.95 -2.80
N PRO A 49 5.55 -13.00 -3.32
CA PRO A 49 6.63 -13.65 -2.59
C PRO A 49 7.87 -12.78 -2.44
N GLN A 50 8.10 -11.80 -3.31
CA GLN A 50 9.21 -10.87 -3.16
C GLN A 50 9.02 -9.99 -1.91
N GLU A 51 7.83 -9.42 -1.73
CA GLU A 51 7.52 -8.65 -0.51
C GLU A 51 7.53 -9.55 0.73
N ALA A 52 7.01 -10.79 0.63
CA ALA A 52 7.04 -11.75 1.73
C ALA A 52 8.46 -12.10 2.18
N ALA A 53 9.40 -12.27 1.25
CA ALA A 53 10.81 -12.53 1.57
C ALA A 53 11.48 -11.35 2.27
N LEU A 54 11.18 -10.12 1.84
CA LEU A 54 11.66 -8.89 2.51
C LEU A 54 11.08 -8.79 3.93
N LEU A 55 9.81 -9.08 4.12
CA LEU A 55 9.17 -9.08 5.43
C LEU A 55 9.77 -10.13 6.38
N GLU A 56 10.04 -11.37 5.89
CA GLU A 56 10.70 -12.39 6.69
C GLU A 56 12.08 -11.93 7.14
N GLU A 57 12.84 -11.29 6.26
CA GLU A 57 14.17 -10.79 6.61
C GLU A 57 14.12 -9.63 7.62
N LEU A 58 13.17 -8.68 7.49
CA LEU A 58 12.95 -7.66 8.54
C LEU A 58 12.58 -8.30 9.88
N TYR A 59 11.75 -9.34 9.86
CA TYR A 59 11.38 -10.08 11.05
C TYR A 59 12.59 -10.76 11.69
N ASN A 60 13.40 -11.45 10.91
CA ASN A 60 14.62 -12.15 11.37
C ASN A 60 15.65 -11.18 11.97
N ARG A 61 15.76 -9.97 11.41
CA ARG A 61 16.60 -8.89 11.95
C ARG A 61 16.01 -8.21 13.20
N GLY A 62 14.84 -8.63 13.64
CA GLY A 62 14.14 -8.05 14.81
C GLY A 62 13.61 -6.64 14.58
N LEU A 63 13.48 -6.20 13.32
CA LEU A 63 13.01 -4.85 12.97
C LEU A 63 11.49 -4.72 13.03
N LEU A 64 10.75 -5.83 13.17
CA LEU A 64 9.29 -5.87 13.30
C LEU A 64 8.78 -6.09 14.74
N LYS A 65 9.62 -5.87 15.77
CA LYS A 65 9.23 -6.13 17.16
C LYS A 65 8.06 -5.25 17.65
N ASP A 66 8.04 -4.00 17.23
CA ASP A 66 7.09 -2.99 17.74
C ASP A 66 6.16 -2.48 16.61
N VAL A 67 5.68 -3.37 15.75
CA VAL A 67 4.73 -3.00 14.70
C VAL A 67 3.43 -2.49 15.33
N VAL A 68 3.01 -1.29 14.91
CA VAL A 68 1.78 -0.63 15.38
C VAL A 68 0.80 -0.34 14.24
N PHE A 69 1.30 -0.34 13.00
CA PHE A 69 0.49 -0.06 11.82
C PHE A 69 0.99 -0.86 10.61
N ILE A 70 0.07 -1.38 9.85
CA ILE A 70 0.31 -2.13 8.61
C ILE A 70 -0.59 -1.54 7.54
N SER A 71 -0.07 -1.27 6.35
CA SER A 71 -0.86 -0.86 5.20
C SER A 71 -0.45 -1.67 3.98
N GLY A 72 -1.44 -2.05 3.17
CA GLY A 72 -1.18 -2.80 1.95
C GLY A 72 -2.24 -2.55 0.88
N VAL A 73 -1.83 -2.75 -0.37
CA VAL A 73 -2.71 -2.69 -1.53
C VAL A 73 -2.43 -3.88 -2.45
N SER A 74 -3.45 -4.41 -3.12
CA SER A 74 -3.30 -5.53 -4.05
C SER A 74 -2.66 -6.75 -3.36
N SER A 75 -1.61 -7.35 -3.92
CA SER A 75 -0.87 -8.44 -3.26
C SER A 75 -0.23 -8.01 -1.94
N GLY A 76 0.09 -6.73 -1.76
CA GLY A 76 0.53 -6.18 -0.48
C GLY A 76 -0.55 -6.23 0.61
N ALA A 77 -1.83 -6.19 0.25
CA ALA A 77 -2.93 -6.42 1.19
C ALA A 77 -2.96 -7.87 1.69
N LEU A 78 -2.64 -8.85 0.81
CA LEU A 78 -2.54 -10.26 1.19
C LEU A 78 -1.40 -10.46 2.18
N ASN A 79 -0.22 -9.89 1.89
CA ASN A 79 0.92 -9.89 2.81
C ASN A 79 0.59 -9.21 4.14
N ALA A 80 -0.22 -8.13 4.14
CA ALA A 80 -0.64 -7.45 5.36
C ALA A 80 -1.50 -8.36 6.27
N VAL A 81 -2.44 -9.10 5.70
CA VAL A 81 -3.28 -10.06 6.44
C VAL A 81 -2.43 -11.20 7.00
N VAL A 82 -1.54 -11.76 6.18
CA VAL A 82 -0.64 -12.86 6.61
C VAL A 82 0.33 -12.37 7.69
N LEU A 83 0.88 -11.16 7.55
CA LEU A 83 1.77 -10.57 8.55
C LEU A 83 1.07 -10.44 9.91
N ASN A 84 -0.22 -10.08 9.95
CA ASN A 84 -1.01 -10.11 11.18
C ASN A 84 -1.02 -11.51 11.81
N GLY A 85 -1.19 -12.56 11.00
CA GLY A 85 -1.14 -13.96 11.45
C GLY A 85 0.23 -14.36 12.02
N ILE A 86 1.32 -13.92 11.36
CA ILE A 86 2.69 -14.22 11.79
C ILE A 86 3.04 -13.49 13.08
N LEU A 87 2.79 -12.19 13.16
CA LEU A 87 3.09 -11.38 14.34
C LEU A 87 2.25 -11.80 15.56
N SER A 88 1.03 -12.31 15.35
CA SER A 88 0.17 -12.87 16.40
C SER A 88 0.41 -14.37 16.67
N ARG A 89 1.43 -14.98 16.03
CA ARG A 89 1.83 -16.40 16.18
C ARG A 89 0.76 -17.41 15.75
N LYS A 90 -0.21 -17.02 14.95
CA LYS A 90 -1.20 -17.93 14.34
C LYS A 90 -0.63 -18.67 13.14
N LEU A 91 0.40 -18.11 12.48
CA LEU A 91 1.08 -18.69 11.34
C LEU A 91 2.59 -18.48 11.49
N SER A 92 3.38 -19.47 11.09
CA SER A 92 4.83 -19.32 10.99
C SER A 92 5.26 -18.94 9.57
N TRP A 93 6.45 -18.36 9.43
CA TRP A 93 7.05 -18.11 8.11
C TRP A 93 7.13 -19.40 7.25
N ASN A 94 7.50 -20.52 7.85
CA ASN A 94 7.51 -21.81 7.14
C ASN A 94 6.12 -22.25 6.69
N GLY A 95 5.09 -21.99 7.50
CA GLY A 95 3.70 -22.23 7.11
C GLY A 95 3.28 -21.37 5.92
N TYR A 96 3.65 -20.07 5.95
CA TYR A 96 3.37 -19.16 4.83
C TYR A 96 4.11 -19.56 3.55
N LYS A 97 5.40 -19.91 3.65
CA LYS A 97 6.17 -20.42 2.50
C LYS A 97 5.54 -21.67 1.88
N LYS A 98 5.02 -22.60 2.70
CA LYS A 98 4.30 -23.77 2.18
C LYS A 98 3.06 -23.39 1.37
N ILE A 99 2.32 -22.37 1.79
CA ILE A 99 1.17 -21.86 1.04
C ILE A 99 1.65 -21.25 -0.28
N LEU A 100 2.60 -20.33 -0.24
CA LEU A 100 3.11 -19.63 -1.42
C LEU A 100 3.72 -20.60 -2.45
N PHE A 101 4.59 -21.52 -2.03
CA PHE A 101 5.35 -22.37 -2.94
C PHE A 101 4.51 -23.44 -3.63
N ASN A 102 3.32 -23.73 -3.11
CA ASN A 102 2.38 -24.66 -3.72
C ASN A 102 1.34 -23.98 -4.61
N LEU A 103 1.33 -22.63 -4.69
CA LEU A 103 0.38 -21.90 -5.52
C LEU A 103 0.65 -22.16 -7.01
N LYS A 104 -0.45 -22.29 -7.74
CA LYS A 104 -0.50 -22.36 -9.20
C LYS A 104 -1.42 -21.25 -9.72
N ASN A 105 -1.31 -20.93 -11.01
CA ASN A 105 -2.23 -19.99 -11.63
C ASN A 105 -3.70 -20.40 -11.43
N SER A 106 -4.02 -21.69 -11.51
CA SER A 106 -5.36 -22.24 -11.30
C SER A 106 -5.94 -22.01 -9.90
N ASP A 107 -5.09 -21.77 -8.89
CA ASP A 107 -5.53 -21.48 -7.52
C ASP A 107 -5.90 -20.00 -7.33
N VAL A 108 -5.60 -19.17 -8.33
CA VAL A 108 -5.91 -17.73 -8.32
C VAL A 108 -6.96 -17.37 -9.36
N PHE A 109 -6.82 -17.88 -10.58
CA PHE A 109 -7.79 -17.60 -11.64
C PHE A 109 -7.90 -18.74 -12.66
N ILE A 110 -9.06 -18.80 -13.31
CA ILE A 110 -9.32 -19.67 -14.45
C ILE A 110 -9.56 -18.80 -15.68
N GLN A 111 -8.68 -18.93 -16.67
CA GLN A 111 -8.80 -18.23 -17.95
C GLN A 111 -9.29 -19.19 -19.03
N GLN A 112 -10.35 -18.82 -19.71
CA GLN A 112 -10.91 -19.58 -20.85
C GLN A 112 -10.49 -18.90 -22.17
N GLY A 113 -9.45 -19.42 -22.80
CA GLY A 113 -8.87 -18.82 -23.99
C GLY A 113 -8.34 -17.39 -23.70
N LYS A 114 -8.74 -16.41 -24.52
CA LYS A 114 -8.38 -14.98 -24.32
C LYS A 114 -9.53 -14.17 -23.68
N LYS A 115 -10.47 -14.83 -23.04
CA LYS A 115 -11.64 -14.16 -22.44
C LYS A 115 -11.26 -13.45 -21.14
N ILE A 116 -11.58 -12.16 -21.05
CA ILE A 116 -11.45 -11.33 -19.85
C ILE A 116 -12.81 -10.66 -19.52
N PRO A 117 -13.09 -10.37 -18.26
CA PRO A 117 -12.30 -10.74 -17.09
C PRO A 117 -12.23 -12.25 -16.85
N VAL A 118 -11.15 -12.72 -16.24
CA VAL A 118 -10.97 -14.14 -15.86
C VAL A 118 -11.90 -14.50 -14.68
N ASN A 119 -12.13 -15.80 -14.47
CA ASN A 119 -12.84 -16.25 -13.28
C ASN A 119 -11.90 -16.29 -12.05
N THR A 120 -12.23 -15.52 -10.99
CA THR A 120 -11.46 -15.40 -9.74
C THR A 120 -12.09 -16.14 -8.56
N THR A 121 -13.00 -17.07 -8.81
CA THR A 121 -13.56 -17.96 -7.76
C THR A 121 -12.44 -18.68 -6.99
N PRO A 122 -11.40 -19.24 -7.64
CA PRO A 122 -10.30 -19.87 -6.92
C PRO A 122 -9.57 -18.91 -5.96
N ALA A 123 -9.33 -17.66 -6.36
CA ALA A 123 -8.74 -16.67 -5.45
C ALA A 123 -9.60 -16.43 -4.20
N ARG A 124 -10.92 -16.34 -4.38
CA ARG A 124 -11.84 -16.19 -3.24
C ARG A 124 -11.77 -17.38 -2.30
N GLU A 125 -11.74 -18.59 -2.83
CA GLU A 125 -11.59 -19.82 -2.03
C GLU A 125 -10.25 -19.86 -1.30
N LEU A 126 -9.16 -19.49 -1.97
CA LEU A 126 -7.83 -19.38 -1.37
C LEU A 126 -7.82 -18.35 -0.23
N TYR A 127 -8.39 -17.17 -0.44
CA TYR A 127 -8.44 -16.12 0.58
C TYR A 127 -9.30 -16.53 1.76
N THR A 128 -10.43 -17.21 1.52
CA THR A 128 -11.26 -17.78 2.58
C THR A 128 -10.49 -18.79 3.40
N LYS A 129 -9.82 -19.73 2.73
CA LYS A 129 -9.01 -20.77 3.40
C LYS A 129 -7.89 -20.16 4.25
N VAL A 130 -7.21 -19.11 3.76
CA VAL A 130 -6.11 -18.47 4.50
C VAL A 130 -6.63 -17.54 5.60
N ALA A 131 -7.48 -16.59 5.26
CA ALA A 131 -7.90 -15.56 6.21
C ALA A 131 -8.89 -16.10 7.25
N VAL A 132 -9.89 -16.89 6.82
CA VAL A 132 -10.98 -17.34 7.68
C VAL A 132 -10.64 -18.67 8.34
N ASP A 133 -10.34 -19.70 7.56
CA ASP A 133 -10.19 -21.06 8.11
C ASP A 133 -8.88 -21.23 8.86
N LEU A 134 -7.77 -20.70 8.33
CA LEU A 134 -6.46 -20.85 8.94
C LEU A 134 -6.20 -19.81 10.02
N LEU A 135 -6.47 -18.51 9.74
CA LEU A 135 -6.14 -17.40 10.63
C LEU A 135 -7.30 -16.99 11.56
N GLY A 136 -8.54 -17.35 11.22
CA GLY A 136 -9.74 -17.02 12.00
C GLY A 136 -10.15 -15.54 11.88
N TYR A 137 -9.79 -14.86 10.78
CA TYR A 137 -10.14 -13.46 10.52
C TYR A 137 -11.29 -13.39 9.49
N ARG A 138 -12.50 -13.11 9.95
CA ARG A 138 -13.69 -13.01 9.10
C ARG A 138 -13.92 -11.59 8.60
N SER A 139 -13.73 -10.63 9.49
CA SER A 139 -13.85 -9.20 9.20
C SER A 139 -12.50 -8.51 9.28
N ILE A 140 -12.38 -7.32 8.71
CA ILE A 140 -11.15 -6.54 8.85
C ILE A 140 -10.89 -6.16 10.31
N GLY A 141 -11.94 -6.03 11.12
CA GLY A 141 -11.85 -5.74 12.56
C GLY A 141 -11.19 -6.84 13.37
N ASP A 142 -11.15 -8.08 12.87
CA ASP A 142 -10.53 -9.22 13.56
C ASP A 142 -8.99 -9.18 13.51
N LEU A 143 -8.41 -8.33 12.66
CA LEU A 143 -6.97 -8.20 12.55
C LEU A 143 -6.38 -7.63 13.85
N PRO A 144 -5.40 -8.32 14.49
CA PRO A 144 -4.87 -7.91 15.79
C PRO A 144 -4.11 -6.58 15.76
N TYR A 145 -3.41 -6.30 14.66
CA TYR A 145 -2.71 -5.02 14.46
C TYR A 145 -3.58 -4.03 13.67
N THR A 146 -3.37 -2.73 13.91
CA THR A 146 -4.06 -1.72 13.10
C THR A 146 -3.58 -1.84 11.66
N THR A 147 -4.48 -2.28 10.79
CA THR A 147 -4.18 -2.62 9.40
C THR A 147 -5.12 -1.90 8.47
N SER A 148 -4.59 -1.27 7.43
CA SER A 148 -5.36 -0.62 6.37
C SER A 148 -5.17 -1.34 5.04
N VAL A 149 -6.26 -1.54 4.31
CA VAL A 149 -6.27 -2.09 2.96
C VAL A 149 -6.97 -1.12 2.03
N SER A 150 -6.32 -0.79 0.92
CA SER A 150 -6.86 0.16 -0.06
C SER A 150 -7.52 -0.55 -1.23
N PHE A 151 -8.66 -0.02 -1.66
CA PHE A 151 -9.36 -0.38 -2.89
C PHE A 151 -10.09 0.85 -3.46
N THR A 152 -10.45 0.83 -4.73
CA THR A 152 -11.01 1.98 -5.45
C THR A 152 -12.42 1.66 -5.95
N ARG A 153 -13.36 2.61 -5.81
CA ARG A 153 -14.70 2.47 -6.39
C ARG A 153 -14.63 2.65 -7.91
N LEU A 154 -15.20 1.71 -8.64
CA LEU A 154 -15.31 1.75 -10.09
C LEU A 154 -16.47 2.67 -10.50
N PHE A 155 -16.36 3.30 -11.67
CA PHE A 155 -17.36 4.16 -12.31
C PHE A 155 -17.57 5.54 -11.69
N ASP A 156 -16.65 6.04 -10.89
CA ASP A 156 -16.62 7.46 -10.59
C ASP A 156 -15.70 8.20 -11.59
N LEU A 157 -16.10 9.42 -11.94
CA LEU A 157 -15.35 10.28 -12.88
C LEU A 157 -13.95 10.63 -12.37
N ASP A 158 -13.72 10.53 -11.07
CA ASP A 158 -12.43 10.78 -10.45
C ASP A 158 -12.04 9.62 -9.52
N LEU A 159 -11.35 8.62 -10.08
CA LEU A 159 -10.86 7.46 -9.33
C LEU A 159 -9.93 7.84 -8.17
N LYS A 160 -9.25 8.99 -8.23
CA LYS A 160 -8.34 9.46 -7.17
C LYS A 160 -9.08 9.80 -5.87
N LYS A 161 -10.31 10.36 -6.00
CA LYS A 161 -11.15 10.73 -4.86
C LYS A 161 -11.93 9.55 -4.27
N ASN A 162 -11.95 8.42 -4.95
CA ASN A 162 -12.76 7.25 -4.60
C ASN A 162 -11.93 6.08 -4.07
N VAL A 163 -10.72 6.35 -3.59
CA VAL A 163 -9.91 5.36 -2.89
C VAL A 163 -10.41 5.22 -1.47
N TYR A 164 -10.83 4.01 -1.12
CA TYR A 164 -11.21 3.61 0.23
C TYR A 164 -10.01 2.99 0.93
N ARG A 165 -9.66 3.52 2.10
CA ARG A 165 -8.61 3.01 2.99
C ARG A 165 -9.27 2.35 4.17
N MET A 166 -9.77 1.13 3.93
CA MET A 166 -10.49 0.37 4.93
C MET A 166 -9.55 -0.07 6.03
N CYS A 167 -9.81 0.38 7.27
CA CYS A 167 -8.95 0.10 8.39
C CYS A 167 -9.60 -0.84 9.41
N SER A 168 -8.79 -1.70 10.02
CA SER A 168 -9.20 -2.63 11.09
C SER A 168 -9.59 -1.92 12.40
N ARG A 169 -9.37 -0.62 12.48
CA ARG A 169 -9.82 0.26 13.58
C ARG A 169 -10.50 1.48 12.97
N LYS A 170 -11.39 2.09 13.71
CA LYS A 170 -12.16 3.24 13.24
C LYS A 170 -11.30 4.52 13.29
N ILE A 171 -10.35 4.65 12.37
CA ILE A 171 -9.41 5.77 12.28
C ILE A 171 -9.83 6.84 11.27
N ASN A 172 -10.75 6.52 10.37
CA ASN A 172 -11.31 7.43 9.38
C ASN A 172 -12.81 7.15 9.20
N GLU A 173 -13.51 8.01 8.48
CA GLU A 173 -14.96 7.89 8.24
C GLU A 173 -15.31 6.68 7.37
N GLU A 174 -14.38 6.26 6.49
CA GLU A 174 -14.54 5.14 5.57
C GLU A 174 -14.47 3.78 6.29
N SER A 175 -13.83 3.74 7.47
CA SER A 175 -13.54 2.47 8.16
C SER A 175 -14.80 1.81 8.70
N ASP A 176 -15.14 0.68 8.12
CA ASP A 176 -16.15 -0.25 8.62
C ASP A 176 -15.48 -1.57 9.03
N THR A 177 -15.31 -1.73 10.34
CA THR A 177 -14.61 -2.88 10.93
C THR A 177 -15.37 -4.20 10.77
N THR A 178 -16.64 -4.15 10.36
CA THR A 178 -17.49 -5.34 10.17
C THR A 178 -17.42 -5.93 8.77
N LEU A 179 -16.78 -5.22 7.82
CA LEU A 179 -16.65 -5.68 6.44
C LEU A 179 -15.88 -7.00 6.35
N SER A 180 -16.38 -7.87 5.46
CA SER A 180 -15.72 -9.14 5.12
C SER A 180 -14.28 -8.92 4.68
N LEU A 181 -13.32 -9.54 5.38
CA LEU A 181 -11.92 -9.42 5.04
C LEU A 181 -11.63 -10.02 3.65
N VAL A 182 -12.30 -11.12 3.32
CA VAL A 182 -12.18 -11.76 1.99
C VAL A 182 -12.64 -10.81 0.88
N ASP A 183 -13.76 -10.11 1.06
CA ASP A 183 -14.25 -9.16 0.05
C ASP A 183 -13.32 -7.97 -0.11
N ILE A 184 -12.75 -7.46 0.99
CA ILE A 184 -11.74 -6.40 0.97
C ILE A 184 -10.49 -6.85 0.22
N MET A 185 -9.97 -8.06 0.50
CA MET A 185 -8.80 -8.61 -0.20
C MET A 185 -9.09 -8.81 -1.69
N MET A 186 -10.25 -9.34 -2.03
CA MET A 186 -10.69 -9.52 -3.42
C MET A 186 -10.80 -8.17 -4.15
N ALA A 187 -11.37 -7.14 -3.52
CA ALA A 187 -11.49 -5.81 -4.10
C ALA A 187 -10.11 -5.16 -4.29
N SER A 188 -9.25 -5.24 -3.28
CA SER A 188 -7.89 -4.68 -3.33
C SER A 188 -7.02 -5.33 -4.40
N SER A 189 -7.26 -6.59 -4.76
CA SER A 189 -6.52 -7.33 -5.79
C SER A 189 -7.25 -7.43 -7.14
N ALA A 190 -8.40 -6.77 -7.30
CA ALA A 190 -9.17 -6.79 -8.54
C ALA A 190 -8.56 -5.85 -9.59
N PHE A 191 -7.45 -6.28 -10.22
CA PHE A 191 -6.80 -5.50 -11.28
C PHE A 191 -7.75 -5.32 -12.47
N PRO A 192 -8.08 -4.06 -12.86
CA PRO A 192 -9.12 -3.78 -13.84
C PRO A 192 -8.90 -4.48 -15.17
N PHE A 193 -9.99 -4.83 -15.83
CA PHE A 193 -10.11 -5.60 -17.06
C PHE A 193 -9.66 -7.06 -16.94
N VAL A 194 -8.59 -7.36 -16.22
CA VAL A 194 -8.08 -8.74 -16.04
C VAL A 194 -8.94 -9.48 -15.02
N PHE A 195 -9.17 -8.89 -13.85
CA PHE A 195 -10.01 -9.47 -12.81
C PHE A 195 -11.37 -8.75 -12.71
N PRO A 196 -12.43 -9.47 -12.34
CA PRO A 196 -13.75 -8.86 -12.18
C PRO A 196 -13.76 -7.89 -11.00
N ALA A 197 -14.46 -6.76 -11.17
CA ALA A 197 -14.72 -5.84 -10.06
C ALA A 197 -15.62 -6.52 -9.00
N ILE A 198 -15.36 -6.23 -7.74
CA ILE A 198 -15.98 -6.87 -6.58
C ILE A 198 -17.14 -6.02 -6.06
N ARG A 199 -18.30 -6.64 -5.86
CA ARG A 199 -19.40 -6.05 -5.08
C ARG A 199 -19.19 -6.37 -3.61
N MET A 200 -19.28 -5.37 -2.75
CA MET A 200 -19.28 -5.59 -1.31
C MET A 200 -20.71 -5.59 -0.77
N THR A 201 -21.00 -6.56 0.07
CA THR A 201 -22.34 -6.81 0.60
C THR A 201 -22.68 -6.00 1.85
N ASN A 202 -21.90 -5.00 2.22
CA ASN A 202 -22.16 -4.20 3.40
C ASN A 202 -23.07 -3.01 3.09
N PRO A 203 -24.15 -2.79 3.88
CA PRO A 203 -25.11 -1.71 3.67
C PRO A 203 -24.55 -0.30 3.91
N LYS A 204 -23.39 -0.14 4.57
CA LYS A 204 -22.75 1.17 4.73
C LYS A 204 -21.98 1.63 3.50
N THR A 205 -21.64 0.71 2.61
CA THR A 205 -21.11 1.05 1.31
C THR A 205 -22.28 1.39 0.37
N ILE A 206 -22.01 2.18 -0.66
CA ILE A 206 -23.03 2.55 -1.63
C ILE A 206 -23.62 1.26 -2.22
N PRO A 207 -24.95 1.06 -2.17
CA PRO A 207 -25.58 -0.11 -2.74
C PRO A 207 -25.14 -0.31 -4.19
N ASP A 208 -24.87 -1.56 -4.57
CA ASP A 208 -24.42 -1.95 -5.91
C ASP A 208 -23.06 -1.38 -6.39
N ALA A 209 -22.30 -0.70 -5.53
CA ALA A 209 -20.98 -0.22 -5.89
C ALA A 209 -20.05 -1.40 -6.19
N LYS A 210 -19.24 -1.23 -7.23
CA LYS A 210 -18.19 -2.16 -7.61
C LYS A 210 -16.84 -1.56 -7.29
N TYR A 211 -15.93 -2.39 -6.81
CA TYR A 211 -14.61 -2.00 -6.36
C TYR A 211 -13.53 -2.76 -7.13
N VAL A 212 -12.43 -2.07 -7.36
CA VAL A 212 -11.23 -2.56 -8.05
C VAL A 212 -9.99 -2.24 -7.23
N ASP A 213 -8.83 -2.71 -7.67
CA ASP A 213 -7.53 -2.53 -7.03
C ASP A 213 -7.27 -1.07 -6.64
N GLY A 214 -6.81 -0.86 -5.41
CA GLY A 214 -6.53 0.47 -4.87
C GLY A 214 -5.37 1.17 -5.55
N GLY A 215 -4.45 0.41 -6.15
CA GLY A 215 -3.31 0.96 -6.88
C GLY A 215 -3.70 1.80 -8.09
N VAL A 216 -4.84 1.50 -8.72
CA VAL A 216 -5.33 2.29 -9.87
C VAL A 216 -5.89 3.65 -9.46
N GLY A 217 -6.26 3.82 -8.20
CA GLY A 217 -6.68 5.09 -7.59
C GLY A 217 -5.54 5.88 -6.97
N GLU A 218 -4.31 5.70 -7.42
CA GLU A 218 -3.09 6.35 -6.91
C GLU A 218 -2.64 5.91 -5.50
N ASP A 219 -3.19 4.82 -4.97
CA ASP A 219 -2.78 4.30 -3.65
C ASP A 219 -1.85 3.09 -3.75
N HIS A 220 -1.08 3.00 -4.84
CA HIS A 220 -0.09 1.92 -5.05
C HIS A 220 1.08 1.97 -4.05
N VAL A 221 1.29 3.10 -3.37
CA VAL A 221 2.04 3.19 -2.12
C VAL A 221 1.07 3.74 -1.07
N PRO A 222 0.40 2.89 -0.27
CA PRO A 222 -0.74 3.28 0.57
C PRO A 222 -0.32 3.97 1.87
N TYR A 223 0.41 5.09 1.77
CA TYR A 223 0.91 5.87 2.91
C TYR A 223 -0.15 6.78 3.54
N LYS A 224 -1.17 7.19 2.79
CA LYS A 224 -2.20 8.11 3.31
C LYS A 224 -2.94 7.53 4.51
N ALA A 225 -3.12 6.21 4.54
CA ALA A 225 -3.67 5.53 5.69
C ALA A 225 -2.79 5.67 6.94
N LEU A 226 -1.46 5.73 6.79
CA LEU A 226 -0.54 6.00 7.91
C LEU A 226 -0.70 7.43 8.43
N LEU A 227 -0.87 8.41 7.55
CA LEU A 227 -1.11 9.81 7.97
C LEU A 227 -2.40 9.91 8.79
N GLN A 228 -3.47 9.27 8.34
CA GLN A 228 -4.73 9.19 9.08
C GLN A 228 -4.55 8.50 10.46
N PHE A 229 -3.74 7.45 10.51
CA PHE A 229 -3.44 6.74 11.76
C PHE A 229 -2.64 7.59 12.75
N GLU A 230 -1.59 8.30 12.31
CA GLU A 230 -0.83 9.20 13.18
C GLU A 230 -1.70 10.34 13.72
N GLN A 231 -2.52 10.93 12.85
CA GLN A 231 -3.47 11.97 13.22
C GLN A 231 -4.49 11.47 14.27
N PHE A 232 -5.05 10.29 14.06
CA PHE A 232 -5.98 9.65 15.02
C PHE A 232 -5.32 9.39 16.38
N ARG A 233 -4.10 8.84 16.38
CA ARG A 233 -3.35 8.56 17.61
C ARG A 233 -2.82 9.80 18.32
N LYS A 234 -2.73 10.93 17.63
CA LYS A 234 -1.99 12.12 18.09
C LYS A 234 -0.55 11.79 18.50
N LYS A 235 0.08 10.82 17.82
CA LYS A 235 1.39 10.27 18.15
C LYS A 235 2.04 9.65 16.92
N GLY A 236 3.26 10.13 16.60
CA GLY A 236 4.02 9.65 15.46
C GLY A 236 4.58 8.23 15.66
N VAL A 237 4.79 7.51 14.55
CA VAL A 237 5.57 6.27 14.53
C VAL A 237 7.06 6.58 14.56
N ALA A 238 7.87 5.68 15.12
CA ALA A 238 9.32 5.85 15.21
C ALA A 238 10.02 5.54 13.88
N LYS A 239 9.50 4.56 13.13
CA LYS A 239 10.05 4.15 11.83
C LYS A 239 8.94 3.72 10.88
N VAL A 240 9.18 3.94 9.59
CA VAL A 240 8.33 3.47 8.49
C VAL A 240 9.20 2.62 7.56
N TYR A 241 8.75 1.41 7.23
CA TYR A 241 9.33 0.61 6.17
C TYR A 241 8.33 0.52 5.01
N ILE A 242 8.72 1.04 3.84
CA ILE A 242 7.99 0.85 2.59
C ILE A 242 8.66 -0.28 1.84
N ILE A 243 7.93 -1.36 1.65
CA ILE A 243 8.38 -2.59 1.01
C ILE A 243 7.71 -2.71 -0.33
N SER A 244 8.49 -2.94 -1.34
CA SER A 244 8.01 -3.17 -2.69
C SER A 244 8.77 -4.33 -3.34
N ARG A 245 8.22 -4.82 -4.42
CA ARG A 245 8.84 -5.81 -5.28
C ARG A 245 9.74 -5.12 -6.32
N LYS A 246 10.53 -5.88 -7.06
CA LYS A 246 11.26 -5.38 -8.23
C LYS A 246 10.28 -4.70 -9.22
N SER A 247 10.66 -3.54 -9.68
CA SER A 247 9.85 -2.75 -10.60
C SER A 247 9.95 -3.26 -12.04
N ASP A 248 8.89 -3.05 -12.81
CA ASP A 248 8.79 -3.46 -14.20
C ASP A 248 9.18 -2.37 -15.19
N SER A 249 9.62 -2.78 -16.37
CA SER A 249 9.76 -1.91 -17.54
C SER A 249 8.44 -1.84 -18.33
N ILE A 250 8.26 -0.76 -19.10
CA ILE A 250 7.10 -0.59 -19.97
C ILE A 250 6.96 -1.74 -21.00
N PRO A 251 8.03 -2.16 -21.71
CA PRO A 251 7.94 -3.28 -22.65
C PRO A 251 7.47 -4.58 -21.99
N GLN A 252 7.99 -4.91 -20.81
CA GLN A 252 7.62 -6.11 -20.06
C GLN A 252 6.12 -6.12 -19.73
N VAL A 253 5.61 -5.03 -19.14
CA VAL A 253 4.18 -4.93 -18.80
C VAL A 253 3.30 -5.02 -20.05
N SER A 254 3.71 -4.39 -21.15
CA SER A 254 2.95 -4.43 -22.42
C SER A 254 2.85 -5.84 -22.97
N GLU A 255 3.94 -6.61 -22.94
CA GLU A 255 3.94 -8.00 -23.40
C GLU A 255 3.04 -8.89 -22.53
N GLU A 256 3.11 -8.74 -21.21
CA GLU A 256 2.26 -9.52 -20.30
C GLU A 256 0.76 -9.23 -20.49
N LEU A 257 0.40 -7.96 -20.69
CA LEU A 257 -0.99 -7.59 -21.00
C LEU A 257 -1.44 -8.18 -22.34
N ARG A 258 -0.57 -8.19 -23.36
CA ARG A 258 -0.82 -8.80 -24.67
C ARG A 258 -1.09 -10.30 -24.54
N LEU A 259 -0.33 -11.01 -23.70
CA LEU A 259 -0.55 -12.43 -23.43
C LEU A 259 -1.91 -12.70 -22.78
N LEU A 260 -2.43 -11.76 -22.01
CA LEU A 260 -3.78 -11.82 -21.42
C LEU A 260 -4.89 -11.39 -22.40
N GLY A 261 -4.54 -11.02 -23.64
CA GLY A 261 -5.50 -10.58 -24.64
C GLY A 261 -5.80 -9.07 -24.65
N ILE A 262 -5.04 -8.28 -23.89
CA ILE A 262 -5.15 -6.82 -23.84
C ILE A 262 -4.11 -6.21 -24.81
N ASN A 263 -4.52 -6.00 -26.07
CA ASN A 263 -3.63 -5.49 -27.10
C ASN A 263 -3.52 -3.96 -27.14
N ASP A 264 -4.50 -3.25 -26.56
CA ASP A 264 -4.54 -1.79 -26.54
C ASP A 264 -4.35 -1.25 -25.13
N ARG A 265 -3.15 -0.71 -24.87
CA ARG A 265 -2.86 0.00 -23.61
C ARG A 265 -3.72 1.25 -23.44
N GLY A 266 -4.14 1.87 -24.53
CA GLY A 266 -5.05 3.01 -24.52
C GLY A 266 -6.42 2.68 -23.92
N LEU A 267 -6.76 1.39 -23.74
CA LEU A 267 -7.93 0.98 -23.01
C LEU A 267 -7.89 1.44 -21.54
N PHE A 268 -6.74 1.34 -20.90
CA PHE A 268 -6.54 1.81 -19.53
C PHE A 268 -6.62 3.33 -19.44
N ASP A 269 -5.97 4.04 -20.37
CA ASP A 269 -6.00 5.50 -20.41
C ASP A 269 -7.41 6.03 -20.66
N LYS A 270 -8.17 5.42 -21.58
CA LYS A 270 -9.58 5.75 -21.84
C LYS A 270 -10.49 5.52 -20.63
N ALA A 271 -10.16 4.55 -19.80
CA ALA A 271 -10.88 4.27 -18.56
C ALA A 271 -10.38 5.09 -17.36
N GLY A 272 -9.44 6.01 -17.55
CA GLY A 272 -8.85 6.80 -16.48
C GLY A 272 -7.97 5.99 -15.52
N ILE A 273 -7.49 4.81 -15.94
CA ILE A 273 -6.72 3.88 -15.12
C ILE A 273 -5.23 4.01 -15.44
N SER A 274 -4.43 4.42 -14.47
CA SER A 274 -2.98 4.49 -14.62
C SER A 274 -2.32 3.13 -14.39
N LEU A 275 -1.46 2.72 -15.32
CA LEU A 275 -0.56 1.58 -15.15
C LEU A 275 0.68 1.94 -14.30
N ASP A 276 0.81 3.18 -13.86
CA ASP A 276 1.95 3.63 -13.06
C ASP A 276 2.14 2.80 -11.78
N ALA A 277 1.06 2.23 -11.23
CA ALA A 277 1.10 1.37 -10.05
C ALA A 277 2.10 0.21 -10.17
N ILE A 278 2.32 -0.32 -11.36
CA ILE A 278 3.23 -1.44 -11.62
C ILE A 278 4.56 -1.01 -12.24
N LEU A 279 4.73 0.26 -12.59
CA LEU A 279 5.94 0.81 -13.19
C LEU A 279 6.80 1.52 -12.13
N LYS A 280 8.12 1.46 -12.34
CA LYS A 280 9.10 2.15 -11.46
C LYS A 280 8.82 3.64 -11.33
N LYS A 281 8.52 4.33 -12.45
CA LYS A 281 8.22 5.76 -12.44
C LYS A 281 7.02 6.12 -11.56
N GLY A 282 6.01 5.27 -11.50
CA GLY A 282 4.85 5.50 -10.65
C GLY A 282 5.16 5.39 -9.17
N ILE A 283 5.99 4.41 -8.79
CA ILE A 283 6.48 4.30 -7.40
C ILE A 283 7.27 5.54 -7.02
N ILE A 284 8.23 5.98 -7.86
CA ILE A 284 9.03 7.19 -7.62
C ILE A 284 8.13 8.41 -7.43
N LYS A 285 7.22 8.67 -8.39
CA LYS A 285 6.27 9.78 -8.30
C LYS A 285 5.42 9.75 -7.02
N ARG A 286 5.05 8.56 -6.55
CA ARG A 286 4.26 8.43 -5.33
C ARG A 286 5.09 8.66 -4.07
N LEU A 287 6.36 8.29 -4.09
CA LEU A 287 7.30 8.59 -3.01
C LEU A 287 7.63 10.08 -2.95
N GLU A 288 7.72 10.78 -4.09
CA GLU A 288 7.83 12.25 -4.14
C GLU A 288 6.64 12.89 -3.45
N ALA A 289 5.41 12.52 -3.82
CA ALA A 289 4.20 13.01 -3.17
C ALA A 289 4.17 12.71 -1.66
N TYR A 290 4.66 11.52 -1.24
CA TYR A 290 4.79 11.19 0.18
C TYR A 290 5.75 12.12 0.92
N MET A 291 6.89 12.45 0.32
CA MET A 291 7.86 13.39 0.91
C MET A 291 7.31 14.80 1.04
N GLU A 292 6.50 15.23 0.08
CA GLU A 292 5.84 16.54 0.09
C GLU A 292 4.70 16.60 1.12
N GLU A 293 3.85 15.56 1.17
CA GLU A 293 2.69 15.50 2.06
C GLU A 293 3.06 15.19 3.52
N ALA A 294 4.22 14.53 3.77
CA ALA A 294 4.64 14.05 5.08
C ALA A 294 6.15 14.25 5.32
N PRO A 295 6.66 15.50 5.28
CA PRO A 295 8.08 15.77 5.43
C PRO A 295 8.65 15.27 6.76
N GLU A 296 7.86 15.30 7.83
CA GLU A 296 8.27 14.81 9.16
C GLU A 296 8.43 13.28 9.24
N LEU A 297 7.80 12.52 8.32
CA LEU A 297 7.96 11.07 8.20
C LEU A 297 9.16 10.70 7.32
N THR A 298 9.57 11.55 6.41
CA THR A 298 10.62 11.30 5.42
C THR A 298 11.93 10.83 6.06
N ASP A 299 12.36 11.48 7.15
CA ASP A 299 13.61 11.14 7.86
C ASP A 299 13.55 9.82 8.63
N ARG A 300 12.36 9.27 8.81
CA ARG A 300 12.09 8.02 9.53
C ARG A 300 11.69 6.88 8.61
N THR A 301 11.65 7.15 7.30
CA THR A 301 11.18 6.20 6.29
C THR A 301 12.35 5.55 5.57
N TYR A 302 12.26 4.24 5.46
CA TYR A 302 13.18 3.37 4.77
C TYR A 302 12.47 2.64 3.64
N ILE A 303 13.13 2.55 2.50
CA ILE A 303 12.66 1.85 1.29
C ILE A 303 13.43 0.55 1.13
N TRP A 304 12.71 -0.50 0.76
CA TRP A 304 13.33 -1.77 0.41
C TRP A 304 12.70 -2.34 -0.84
N ILE A 305 13.41 -2.19 -1.96
CA ILE A 305 12.98 -2.59 -3.31
C ILE A 305 14.14 -3.39 -3.92
N PRO A 306 13.94 -4.66 -4.30
CA PRO A 306 14.98 -5.45 -4.94
C PRO A 306 15.32 -4.90 -6.33
N ASP A 307 16.59 -5.06 -6.73
CA ASP A 307 17.14 -4.63 -8.03
C ASP A 307 17.91 -5.74 -8.76
N PHE A 308 17.67 -7.01 -8.39
CA PHE A 308 18.25 -8.16 -9.10
C PHE A 308 17.83 -8.17 -10.59
N GLU A 309 18.61 -8.85 -11.44
CA GLU A 309 18.42 -8.83 -12.90
C GLU A 309 17.22 -9.66 -13.37
N GLU A 310 16.90 -10.75 -12.69
CA GLU A 310 15.85 -11.68 -13.09
C GLU A 310 14.48 -11.01 -13.13
N ASN A 311 13.72 -11.34 -14.19
CA ASN A 311 12.35 -10.87 -14.38
C ASN A 311 11.35 -12.02 -14.19
N PHE A 312 10.24 -11.71 -13.55
CA PHE A 312 9.16 -12.64 -13.32
C PHE A 312 7.86 -12.11 -13.91
N PRO A 313 6.98 -12.99 -14.43
CA PRO A 313 5.68 -12.58 -14.94
C PRO A 313 4.82 -11.95 -13.85
N LEU A 314 4.05 -10.91 -14.23
CA LEU A 314 3.13 -10.21 -13.32
C LEU A 314 2.00 -11.14 -12.82
N PHE A 315 1.59 -12.10 -13.67
CA PHE A 315 0.55 -13.07 -13.38
C PHE A 315 1.06 -14.53 -13.36
N GLY A 316 2.36 -14.72 -13.09
CA GLY A 316 2.99 -16.03 -13.00
C GLY A 316 3.00 -16.61 -11.58
N PHE A 317 1.82 -17.04 -11.09
CA PHE A 317 1.68 -17.60 -9.74
C PHE A 317 2.33 -18.97 -9.55
N ASP A 318 2.83 -19.59 -10.59
CA ASP A 318 3.63 -20.83 -10.55
C ASP A 318 5.13 -20.58 -10.25
N LYS A 319 5.56 -19.30 -10.19
CA LYS A 319 6.94 -18.88 -9.92
C LYS A 319 7.19 -18.35 -8.50
N MET A 320 6.32 -18.69 -7.56
CA MET A 320 6.37 -18.14 -6.20
C MET A 320 7.64 -18.50 -5.45
N LYS A 321 8.08 -19.76 -5.56
CA LYS A 321 9.28 -20.25 -4.89
C LYS A 321 10.53 -19.56 -5.41
N ASP A 322 10.70 -19.52 -6.73
CA ASP A 322 11.87 -18.92 -7.39
C ASP A 322 12.01 -17.43 -6.99
N GLN A 323 10.90 -16.70 -7.03
CA GLN A 323 10.85 -15.29 -6.63
C GLN A 323 11.22 -15.07 -5.17
N TYR A 324 10.70 -15.93 -4.27
CA TYR A 324 10.99 -15.85 -2.85
C TYR A 324 12.48 -16.10 -2.57
N GLU A 325 13.05 -17.16 -3.14
CA GLU A 325 14.43 -17.58 -2.89
C GLU A 325 15.44 -16.53 -3.39
N ILE A 326 15.24 -16.00 -4.60
CA ILE A 326 16.13 -14.95 -5.13
C ILE A 326 16.03 -13.68 -4.32
N THR A 327 14.81 -13.27 -3.94
CA THR A 327 14.62 -12.07 -3.12
C THR A 327 15.19 -12.26 -1.72
N SER A 328 15.02 -13.44 -1.10
CA SER A 328 15.60 -13.74 0.20
C SER A 328 17.13 -13.72 0.17
N LYS A 329 17.75 -14.25 -0.89
CA LYS A 329 19.21 -14.17 -1.09
C LYS A 329 19.67 -12.71 -1.22
N TRP A 330 18.99 -11.94 -2.04
CA TRP A 330 19.27 -10.51 -2.21
C TRP A 330 19.13 -9.74 -0.90
N ALA A 331 18.04 -9.95 -0.16
CA ALA A 331 17.73 -9.25 1.07
C ALA A 331 18.79 -9.44 2.17
N LYS A 332 19.42 -10.62 2.25
CA LYS A 332 20.47 -10.92 3.24
C LYS A 332 21.71 -10.02 3.10
N SER A 333 22.02 -9.59 1.88
CA SER A 333 23.19 -8.73 1.57
C SER A 333 22.84 -7.25 1.43
N HIS A 334 21.57 -6.87 1.48
CA HIS A 334 21.10 -5.50 1.31
C HIS A 334 20.36 -5.02 2.55
N ASN A 335 20.45 -3.73 2.85
CA ASN A 335 19.71 -3.10 3.93
C ASN A 335 18.59 -2.21 3.37
N PRO A 336 17.49 -2.01 4.12
CA PRO A 336 16.56 -0.93 3.81
C PRO A 336 17.29 0.41 3.73
N VAL A 337 17.06 1.17 2.67
CA VAL A 337 17.73 2.44 2.38
C VAL A 337 16.89 3.61 2.88
N PRO A 338 17.46 4.64 3.54
CA PRO A 338 16.73 5.86 3.87
C PRO A 338 16.03 6.45 2.64
N LEU A 339 14.78 6.89 2.78
CA LEU A 339 13.97 7.39 1.65
C LEU A 339 14.68 8.51 0.87
N LYS A 340 15.28 9.48 1.56
CA LYS A 340 16.00 10.59 0.90
C LYS A 340 17.17 10.09 0.04
N GLU A 341 17.91 9.11 0.54
CA GLU A 341 19.02 8.51 -0.20
C GLU A 341 18.54 7.72 -1.42
N PHE A 342 17.47 6.92 -1.26
CA PHE A 342 16.86 6.19 -2.37
C PHE A 342 16.41 7.14 -3.48
N MET A 343 15.72 8.23 -3.13
CA MET A 343 15.25 9.22 -4.10
C MET A 343 16.39 9.94 -4.81
N ALA A 344 17.43 10.33 -4.09
CA ALA A 344 18.62 10.96 -4.68
C ALA A 344 19.30 10.05 -5.72
N ARG A 345 19.47 8.77 -5.41
CA ARG A 345 20.04 7.76 -6.34
C ARG A 345 19.14 7.54 -7.58
N SER A 346 17.81 7.52 -7.39
CA SER A 346 16.86 7.31 -8.48
C SER A 346 16.91 8.44 -9.49
N ILE A 347 16.95 9.71 -9.04
CA ILE A 347 17.06 10.90 -9.91
C ILE A 347 18.38 10.92 -10.69
N GLN A 348 19.51 10.52 -10.06
CA GLN A 348 20.79 10.44 -10.74
C GLN A 348 20.82 9.40 -11.85
N ASN A 349 20.19 8.25 -11.64
CA ASN A 349 20.10 7.18 -12.65
C ASN A 349 19.23 7.57 -13.84
N ASP A 350 18.12 8.26 -13.61
CA ASP A 350 17.26 8.76 -14.69
C ASP A 350 17.99 9.82 -15.54
N ARG A 351 18.74 10.73 -14.94
CA ARG A 351 19.57 11.71 -15.67
C ARG A 351 20.66 11.05 -16.55
N LYS A 352 21.30 9.99 -16.05
CA LYS A 352 22.29 9.22 -16.84
C LYS A 352 21.67 8.46 -18.01
N SER A 353 20.40 8.04 -17.90
CA SER A 353 19.69 7.35 -18.99
C SER A 353 19.24 8.29 -20.11
N ILE A 354 19.04 9.59 -19.81
CA ILE A 354 18.66 10.63 -20.79
C ILE A 354 19.90 11.13 -21.57
N LEU A 355 21.10 11.01 -20.99
CA LEU A 355 22.37 11.45 -21.61
C LEU A 355 23.08 10.35 -22.43
N ARG A 356 22.50 9.17 -22.52
CA ARG A 356 22.91 8.05 -23.39
C ARG A 356 21.91 7.84 -24.53
#